data_8ebbf54d792e4ede3860ce03f382f69c
#
_entry.id   8ebbf54d792e4ede3860ce03f382f69c
#
_cell.length_a   1.000
_cell.length_b   1.000
_cell.length_c   1.000
_cell.angle_alpha   90.00
_cell.angle_beta   90.00
_cell.angle_gamma   90.00
#
_symmetry.space_group_name_H-M   'P 1'
#
loop_
_entity.id
_entity.type
_entity.pdbx_description
1 polymer ?
#
loop_
_entity_poly.entity_id
_entity_poly.type
_entity_poly.pdbx_seq_one_letter_code
_entity_poly.pdbx_strand_id
1 'polypeptide(L)'
;MTGGKPVGVITRGTTNPNRLRRNDRWIAATLASGLRAPISAPIVVDLGYGASPVTVLELHDRLTRVRPDVRVVGIEIDPDRVAAGRAIERPGVSFALGGFEVPLPNDEQPLVVRAFNVLRQYAEGEVPAAWSRVAARLAPGGVLIDGTCDEIGRLAAWV
;
A
#
# COMPACT_ATOMS: atom_id res chain seq x y z
N MET A 1 -3.74 -13.04 -19.99
CA MET A 1 -3.83 -12.39 -18.67
C MET A 1 -5.22 -11.76 -18.54
N THR A 2 -6.13 -12.43 -17.90
CA THR A 2 -7.47 -11.92 -17.62
C THR A 2 -7.37 -10.96 -16.44
N GLY A 3 -7.14 -9.69 -16.75
CA GLY A 3 -7.27 -8.64 -15.75
C GLY A 3 -8.74 -8.56 -15.32
N GLY A 4 -9.07 -9.16 -14.18
CA GLY A 4 -10.37 -9.00 -13.56
C GLY A 4 -10.62 -7.51 -13.27
N LYS A 5 -11.89 -7.12 -13.19
CA LYS A 5 -12.24 -5.75 -12.78
C LYS A 5 -11.71 -5.49 -11.37
N PRO A 6 -11.05 -4.33 -11.11
CA PRO A 6 -10.61 -3.97 -9.77
C PRO A 6 -11.73 -4.05 -8.74
N VAL A 7 -11.41 -4.56 -7.55
CA VAL A 7 -12.38 -4.74 -6.46
C VAL A 7 -12.31 -3.56 -5.50
N GLY A 8 -13.36 -2.78 -5.48
CA GLY A 8 -13.50 -1.58 -4.65
C GLY A 8 -14.18 -0.44 -5.40
N VAL A 9 -14.15 0.75 -4.81
CA VAL A 9 -14.68 1.99 -5.39
C VAL A 9 -13.62 3.09 -5.34
N ILE A 10 -13.67 4.01 -6.31
CA ILE A 10 -12.79 5.19 -6.31
C ILE A 10 -13.13 6.04 -5.09
N THR A 11 -12.10 6.29 -4.27
CA THR A 11 -12.24 7.11 -3.06
C THR A 11 -11.80 8.55 -3.31
N ARG A 12 -12.22 9.48 -2.43
CA ARG A 12 -11.68 10.83 -2.42
C ARG A 12 -10.20 10.75 -2.10
N GLY A 13 -9.36 11.27 -2.97
CA GLY A 13 -7.94 10.98 -2.92
C GLY A 13 -7.04 12.19 -2.74
N THR A 14 -7.34 13.11 -1.82
CA THR A 14 -6.36 14.14 -1.48
C THR A 14 -5.15 13.50 -0.81
N THR A 15 -3.97 13.67 -1.41
CA THR A 15 -2.73 13.10 -0.91
C THR A 15 -1.67 14.19 -0.78
N ASN A 16 -1.17 14.42 0.44
CA ASN A 16 -0.15 15.42 0.74
C ASN A 16 1.19 14.77 1.09
N PRO A 17 2.32 15.42 0.78
CA PRO A 17 3.64 14.97 1.22
C PRO A 17 3.71 14.81 2.74
N ASN A 18 4.48 13.82 3.19
CA ASN A 18 4.72 13.49 4.60
C ASN A 18 3.47 13.11 5.42
N ARG A 19 2.31 12.96 4.78
CA ARG A 19 1.06 12.61 5.45
C ARG A 19 1.16 11.30 6.22
N LEU A 20 1.83 10.29 5.66
CA LEU A 20 1.96 8.96 6.26
C LEU A 20 3.29 8.70 6.99
N ARG A 21 4.09 9.74 7.24
CA ARG A 21 5.41 9.62 7.85
C ARG A 21 5.44 8.88 9.19
N ARG A 22 4.36 8.96 9.98
CA ARG A 22 4.26 8.27 11.27
C ARG A 22 4.11 6.77 11.08
N ASN A 23 3.23 6.37 10.15
CA ASN A 23 3.05 4.97 9.79
C ASN A 23 4.30 4.40 9.11
N ASP A 24 4.93 5.14 8.18
CA ASP A 24 6.17 4.70 7.55
C ASP A 24 7.27 4.38 8.57
N ARG A 25 7.44 5.25 9.57
CA ARG A 25 8.40 5.03 10.66
C ARG A 25 8.03 3.85 11.53
N TRP A 26 6.75 3.66 11.80
CA TRP A 26 6.26 2.51 12.54
C TRP A 26 6.53 1.20 11.80
N ILE A 27 6.25 1.14 10.50
CA ILE A 27 6.58 -0.01 9.64
C ILE A 27 8.09 -0.30 9.70
N ALA A 28 8.90 0.73 9.47
CA ALA A 28 10.35 0.61 9.45
C ALA A 28 10.94 0.10 10.77
N ALA A 29 10.35 0.48 11.91
CA ALA A 29 10.82 0.07 13.23
C ALA A 29 10.23 -1.28 13.66
N THR A 30 8.91 -1.44 13.57
CA THR A 30 8.19 -2.60 14.11
C THR A 30 8.33 -3.84 13.23
N LEU A 31 8.34 -3.65 11.90
CA LEU A 31 8.43 -4.75 10.95
C LEU A 31 9.85 -4.98 10.40
N ALA A 32 10.85 -4.34 11.02
CA ALA A 32 12.25 -4.44 10.58
C ALA A 32 12.76 -5.88 10.48
N SER A 33 12.40 -6.75 11.42
CA SER A 33 12.84 -8.16 11.41
C SER A 33 12.28 -8.92 10.20
N GLY A 34 11.01 -8.73 9.91
CA GLY A 34 10.36 -9.32 8.74
C GLY A 34 10.94 -8.79 7.43
N LEU A 35 11.17 -7.48 7.34
CA LEU A 35 11.76 -6.85 6.17
C LEU A 35 13.20 -7.35 5.90
N ARG A 36 13.98 -7.62 6.96
CA ARG A 36 15.36 -8.11 6.87
C ARG A 36 15.47 -9.63 6.78
N ALA A 37 14.37 -10.37 6.81
CA ALA A 37 14.41 -11.80 6.68
C ALA A 37 15.17 -12.25 5.42
N PRO A 38 15.85 -13.40 5.41
CA PRO A 38 16.62 -13.89 4.26
C PRO A 38 15.72 -14.45 3.16
N ILE A 39 14.85 -13.62 2.65
CA ILE A 39 13.95 -13.89 1.53
C ILE A 39 14.34 -13.00 0.34
N SER A 40 13.83 -13.31 -0.84
CA SER A 40 13.88 -12.39 -1.99
C SER A 40 13.29 -11.03 -1.60
N ALA A 41 13.63 -9.99 -2.34
CA ALA A 41 13.22 -8.61 -2.08
C ALA A 41 11.76 -8.53 -1.59
N PRO A 42 11.51 -8.10 -0.35
CA PRO A 42 10.15 -8.03 0.21
C PRO A 42 9.32 -6.99 -0.52
N ILE A 43 8.03 -7.30 -0.69
CA ILE A 43 7.07 -6.38 -1.33
C ILE A 43 6.23 -5.72 -0.24
N VAL A 44 6.12 -4.41 -0.32
CA VAL A 44 5.22 -3.59 0.48
C VAL A 44 4.25 -2.87 -0.45
N VAL A 45 2.96 -2.94 -0.16
CA VAL A 45 1.90 -2.34 -0.97
C VAL A 45 1.33 -1.11 -0.26
N ASP A 46 1.22 -0.01 -0.99
CA ASP A 46 0.42 1.16 -0.60
C ASP A 46 -0.90 1.13 -1.41
N LEU A 47 -1.96 0.62 -0.78
CA LEU A 47 -3.25 0.39 -1.39
C LEU A 47 -4.13 1.63 -1.29
N GLY A 48 -4.62 2.12 -2.43
CA GLY A 48 -5.45 3.31 -2.52
C GLY A 48 -4.67 4.58 -2.18
N TYR A 49 -3.50 4.76 -2.78
CA TYR A 49 -2.61 5.90 -2.48
C TYR A 49 -3.20 7.27 -2.89
N GLY A 50 -4.28 7.28 -3.69
CA GLY A 50 -5.02 8.49 -4.02
C GLY A 50 -4.46 9.29 -5.20
N ALA A 51 -4.75 10.60 -5.22
CA ALA A 51 -4.48 11.45 -6.38
C ALA A 51 -2.99 11.72 -6.63
N SER A 52 -2.12 11.54 -5.64
CA SER A 52 -0.69 11.73 -5.79
C SER A 52 0.07 10.50 -5.32
N PRO A 53 1.03 9.98 -6.09
CA PRO A 53 1.84 8.82 -5.72
C PRO A 53 2.93 9.15 -4.68
N VAL A 54 2.93 10.36 -4.10
CA VAL A 54 3.98 10.83 -3.19
C VAL A 54 4.17 9.91 -1.97
N THR A 55 3.10 9.35 -1.40
CA THR A 55 3.20 8.45 -0.23
C THR A 55 3.87 7.13 -0.56
N VAL A 56 3.73 6.64 -1.81
CA VAL A 56 4.41 5.45 -2.31
C VAL A 56 5.93 5.68 -2.39
N LEU A 57 6.32 6.82 -2.97
CA LEU A 57 7.73 7.21 -3.08
C LEU A 57 8.38 7.40 -1.71
N GLU A 58 7.69 8.12 -0.81
CA GLU A 58 8.17 8.36 0.56
C GLU A 58 8.32 7.08 1.36
N LEU A 59 7.39 6.14 1.22
CA LEU A 59 7.47 4.84 1.86
C LEU A 59 8.72 4.09 1.39
N HIS A 60 8.96 4.04 0.09
CA HIS A 60 10.15 3.42 -0.47
C HIS A 60 11.43 4.06 0.06
N ASP A 61 11.55 5.40 0.03
CA ASP A 61 12.73 6.12 0.52
C ASP A 61 13.03 5.85 2.00
N ARG A 62 11.99 5.62 2.80
CA ARG A 62 12.16 5.30 4.22
C ARG A 62 12.53 3.84 4.43
N LEU A 63 11.91 2.92 3.69
CA LEU A 63 12.14 1.49 3.85
C LEU A 63 13.47 1.01 3.27
N THR A 64 14.02 1.67 2.24
CA THR A 64 15.34 1.34 1.70
C THR A 64 16.47 1.48 2.73
N ARG A 65 16.28 2.28 3.77
CA ARG A 65 17.20 2.38 4.89
C ARG A 65 17.20 1.13 5.79
N VAL A 66 16.12 0.36 5.76
CA VAL A 66 15.95 -0.89 6.52
C VAL A 66 16.31 -2.09 5.66
N ARG A 67 15.85 -2.05 4.40
CA ARG A 67 16.04 -3.11 3.39
C ARG A 67 16.29 -2.47 2.03
N PRO A 68 17.55 -2.38 1.57
CA PRO A 68 17.89 -1.66 0.33
C PRO A 68 17.21 -2.17 -0.94
N ASP A 69 16.91 -3.46 -1.02
CA ASP A 69 16.23 -4.09 -2.15
C ASP A 69 14.70 -4.23 -1.97
N VAL A 70 14.11 -3.55 -0.98
CA VAL A 70 12.65 -3.53 -0.80
C VAL A 70 11.95 -3.01 -2.05
N ARG A 71 10.84 -3.65 -2.39
CA ARG A 71 9.98 -3.23 -3.50
C ARG A 71 8.70 -2.63 -2.92
N VAL A 72 8.33 -1.45 -3.39
CA VAL A 72 7.07 -0.81 -3.02
C VAL A 72 6.16 -0.70 -4.25
N VAL A 73 4.94 -1.18 -4.12
CA VAL A 73 3.94 -1.15 -5.17
C VAL A 73 2.77 -0.26 -4.74
N GLY A 74 2.53 0.82 -5.47
CA GLY A 74 1.32 1.61 -5.34
C GLY A 74 0.18 0.94 -6.11
N ILE A 75 -0.91 0.62 -5.43
CA ILE A 75 -2.12 0.07 -6.06
C ILE A 75 -3.25 1.08 -5.94
N GLU A 76 -3.87 1.42 -7.06
CA GLU A 76 -4.99 2.37 -7.10
C GLU A 76 -6.04 1.87 -8.10
N ILE A 77 -7.30 2.13 -7.78
CA ILE A 77 -8.44 1.69 -8.58
C ILE A 77 -8.77 2.65 -9.73
N ASP A 78 -8.31 3.89 -9.62
CA ASP A 78 -8.50 4.91 -10.65
C ASP A 78 -7.39 4.81 -11.71
N PRO A 79 -7.71 4.53 -12.99
CA PRO A 79 -6.71 4.35 -14.03
C PRO A 79 -5.89 5.61 -14.33
N ASP A 80 -6.45 6.81 -14.16
CA ASP A 80 -5.73 8.06 -14.41
C ASP A 80 -4.67 8.30 -13.33
N ARG A 81 -4.99 7.97 -12.08
CA ARG A 81 -4.03 8.00 -10.97
C ARG A 81 -2.90 6.99 -11.16
N VAL A 82 -3.23 5.79 -11.64
CA VAL A 82 -2.23 4.77 -11.97
C VAL A 82 -1.33 5.24 -13.12
N ALA A 83 -1.89 5.84 -14.16
CA ALA A 83 -1.11 6.38 -15.27
C ALA A 83 -0.12 7.45 -14.79
N ALA A 84 -0.55 8.36 -13.90
CA ALA A 84 0.31 9.36 -13.30
C ALA A 84 1.44 8.72 -12.45
N GLY A 85 1.13 7.66 -11.69
CA GLY A 85 2.13 6.90 -10.93
C GLY A 85 3.15 6.24 -11.85
N ARG A 86 2.70 5.56 -12.88
CA ARG A 86 3.57 4.88 -13.85
C ARG A 86 4.54 5.81 -14.56
N ALA A 87 4.16 7.06 -14.78
CA ALA A 87 5.04 8.06 -15.38
C ALA A 87 6.28 8.39 -14.52
N ILE A 88 6.27 8.03 -13.25
CA ILE A 88 7.35 8.30 -12.30
C ILE A 88 7.89 7.03 -11.63
N GLU A 89 7.66 5.87 -12.22
CA GLU A 89 8.27 4.61 -11.77
C GLU A 89 9.80 4.70 -11.71
N ARG A 90 10.37 4.01 -10.77
CA ARG A 90 11.83 3.95 -10.58
C ARG A 90 12.22 2.59 -9.99
N PRO A 91 13.52 2.23 -9.99
CA PRO A 91 13.97 0.99 -9.36
C PRO A 91 13.40 0.81 -7.94
N GLY A 92 12.73 -0.32 -7.70
CA GLY A 92 12.06 -0.61 -6.43
C GLY A 92 10.68 0.00 -6.25
N VAL A 93 10.19 0.83 -7.18
CA VAL A 93 8.84 1.42 -7.11
C VAL A 93 8.08 1.18 -8.41
N SER A 94 6.89 0.61 -8.31
CA SER A 94 5.98 0.39 -9.44
C SER A 94 4.52 0.69 -9.06
N PHE A 95 3.66 0.78 -10.08
CA PHE A 95 2.24 1.09 -9.89
C PHE A 95 1.34 0.14 -10.67
N ALA A 96 0.26 -0.30 -10.03
CA ALA A 96 -0.69 -1.23 -10.62
C ALA A 96 -2.14 -0.76 -10.46
N LEU A 97 -2.95 -1.03 -11.49
CA LEU A 97 -4.39 -0.87 -11.41
C LEU A 97 -4.97 -2.03 -10.62
N GLY A 98 -5.69 -1.74 -9.56
CA GLY A 98 -6.30 -2.76 -8.72
C GLY A 98 -6.97 -2.20 -7.48
N GLY A 99 -7.50 -3.10 -6.68
CA GLY A 99 -8.16 -2.81 -5.40
C GLY A 99 -7.83 -3.87 -4.36
N PHE A 100 -8.83 -4.32 -3.62
CA PHE A 100 -8.63 -5.29 -2.52
C PHE A 100 -8.14 -6.68 -2.96
N GLU A 101 -8.16 -6.99 -4.24
CA GLU A 101 -7.57 -8.20 -4.80
C GLU A 101 -6.04 -8.17 -4.84
N VAL A 102 -5.44 -7.01 -4.62
CA VAL A 102 -3.98 -6.80 -4.57
C VAL A 102 -3.27 -7.52 -5.72
N PRO A 103 -3.47 -7.06 -6.97
CA PRO A 103 -2.95 -7.76 -8.15
C PRO A 103 -1.45 -7.52 -8.29
N LEU A 104 -0.65 -8.48 -7.90
CA LEU A 104 0.79 -8.50 -8.11
C LEU A 104 1.15 -9.50 -9.22
N PRO A 105 2.18 -9.24 -10.03
CA PRO A 105 2.61 -10.16 -11.09
C PRO A 105 3.10 -11.48 -10.49
N ASN A 106 3.01 -12.55 -11.29
CA ASN A 106 3.53 -13.89 -10.95
C ASN A 106 3.04 -14.45 -9.60
N ASP A 107 1.83 -14.10 -9.17
CA ASP A 107 1.26 -14.48 -7.87
C ASP A 107 2.16 -14.13 -6.66
N GLU A 108 3.01 -13.13 -6.81
CA GLU A 108 3.80 -12.60 -5.71
C GLU A 108 2.92 -12.18 -4.53
N GLN A 109 3.42 -12.38 -3.33
CA GLN A 109 2.72 -12.08 -2.09
C GLN A 109 3.41 -10.95 -1.34
N PRO A 110 2.69 -9.88 -0.97
CA PRO A 110 3.28 -8.79 -0.21
C PRO A 110 3.48 -9.18 1.26
N LEU A 111 4.58 -8.69 1.84
CA LEU A 111 4.84 -8.79 3.27
C LEU A 111 3.99 -7.79 4.07
N VAL A 112 3.74 -6.62 3.49
CA VAL A 112 2.92 -5.58 4.11
C VAL A 112 1.97 -5.00 3.07
N VAL A 113 0.71 -4.88 3.44
CA VAL A 113 -0.26 -4.03 2.72
C VAL A 113 -0.73 -2.97 3.68
N ARG A 114 -0.59 -1.70 3.32
CA ARG A 114 -1.21 -0.62 4.06
C ARG A 114 -2.32 0.03 3.24
N ALA A 115 -3.44 0.35 3.88
CA ALA A 115 -4.57 1.07 3.30
C ALA A 115 -4.94 2.24 4.22
N PHE A 116 -4.55 3.46 3.86
CA PHE A 116 -4.86 4.66 4.65
C PHE A 116 -5.96 5.49 4.03
N ASN A 117 -6.96 5.83 4.84
CA ASN A 117 -8.12 6.61 4.43
C ASN A 117 -8.97 5.95 3.33
N VAL A 118 -8.81 4.66 3.11
CA VAL A 118 -9.57 3.88 2.12
C VAL A 118 -10.85 3.35 2.74
N LEU A 119 -10.73 2.47 3.73
CA LEU A 119 -11.88 1.74 4.29
C LEU A 119 -12.85 2.64 5.07
N ARG A 120 -12.39 3.77 5.60
CA ARG A 120 -13.29 4.76 6.23
C ARG A 120 -14.38 5.32 5.27
N GLN A 121 -14.25 5.07 3.97
CA GLN A 121 -15.20 5.52 2.94
C GLN A 121 -16.19 4.42 2.54
N TYR A 122 -16.07 3.23 3.14
CA TYR A 122 -16.96 2.08 2.96
C TYR A 122 -17.93 1.97 4.12
N ALA A 123 -19.06 1.30 3.90
CA ALA A 123 -19.95 0.93 4.99
C ALA A 123 -19.25 -0.05 5.94
N GLU A 124 -19.48 0.08 7.25
CA GLU A 124 -18.83 -0.74 8.27
C GLU A 124 -18.98 -2.25 7.98
N GLY A 125 -20.13 -2.69 7.52
CA GLY A 125 -20.41 -4.09 7.17
C GLY A 125 -19.58 -4.63 5.98
N GLU A 126 -18.98 -3.75 5.17
CA GLU A 126 -18.14 -4.15 4.01
C GLU A 126 -16.67 -4.35 4.41
N VAL A 127 -16.25 -3.77 5.53
CA VAL A 127 -14.84 -3.76 5.97
C VAL A 127 -14.30 -5.18 6.20
N PRO A 128 -14.99 -6.10 6.89
CA PRO A 128 -14.48 -7.46 7.11
C PRO A 128 -14.20 -8.23 5.82
N ALA A 129 -15.06 -8.05 4.80
CA ALA A 129 -14.87 -8.70 3.51
C ALA A 129 -13.64 -8.14 2.77
N ALA A 130 -13.41 -6.83 2.84
CA ALA A 130 -12.23 -6.19 2.29
C ALA A 130 -10.95 -6.68 2.99
N TRP A 131 -10.94 -6.71 4.33
CA TRP A 131 -9.83 -7.25 5.11
C TRP A 131 -9.51 -8.71 4.76
N SER A 132 -10.52 -9.57 4.69
CA SER A 132 -10.36 -10.98 4.36
C SER A 132 -9.75 -11.16 2.96
N ARG A 133 -10.16 -10.34 2.02
CA ARG A 133 -9.66 -10.39 0.63
C ARG A 133 -8.19 -9.98 0.55
N VAL A 134 -7.82 -8.90 1.21
CA VAL A 134 -6.42 -8.45 1.26
C VAL A 134 -5.55 -9.44 2.05
N ALA A 135 -6.03 -9.93 3.19
CA ALA A 135 -5.30 -10.88 4.03
C ALA A 135 -4.98 -12.18 3.28
N ALA A 136 -5.88 -12.64 2.40
CA ALA A 136 -5.65 -13.83 1.58
C ALA A 136 -4.50 -13.67 0.57
N ARG A 137 -4.06 -12.43 0.31
CA ARG A 137 -2.94 -12.13 -0.60
C ARG A 137 -1.60 -11.98 0.11
N LEU A 138 -1.59 -11.85 1.44
CA LEU A 138 -0.35 -11.65 2.20
C LEU A 138 0.56 -12.87 2.16
N ALA A 139 1.86 -12.61 2.17
CA ALA A 139 2.86 -13.64 2.43
C ALA A 139 2.68 -14.23 3.84
N PRO A 140 3.15 -15.46 4.10
CA PRO A 140 3.17 -16.00 5.46
C PRO A 140 3.85 -15.04 6.44
N GLY A 141 3.16 -14.71 7.54
CA GLY A 141 3.63 -13.71 8.50
C GLY A 141 3.47 -12.25 8.04
N GLY A 142 2.82 -12.03 6.91
CA GLY A 142 2.54 -10.70 6.39
C GLY A 142 1.49 -9.94 7.22
N VAL A 143 1.46 -8.61 7.05
CA VAL A 143 0.65 -7.70 7.86
C VAL A 143 -0.20 -6.80 6.97
N LEU A 144 -1.50 -6.71 7.27
CA LEU A 144 -2.38 -5.68 6.79
C LEU A 144 -2.44 -4.54 7.81
N ILE A 145 -2.27 -3.31 7.34
CA ILE A 145 -2.41 -2.09 8.14
C ILE A 145 -3.57 -1.29 7.56
N ASP A 146 -4.65 -1.19 8.31
CA ASP A 146 -5.77 -0.32 7.97
C ASP A 146 -5.74 0.91 8.86
N GLY A 147 -5.71 2.09 8.25
CA GLY A 147 -5.50 3.32 9.00
C GLY A 147 -6.27 4.52 8.47
N THR A 148 -6.32 5.54 9.31
CA THR A 148 -6.87 6.84 8.99
C THR A 148 -5.96 7.94 9.51
N CYS A 149 -5.89 9.04 8.79
CA CYS A 149 -5.17 10.24 9.24
C CYS A 149 -5.83 11.50 8.70
N ASP A 150 -5.49 12.63 9.33
CA ASP A 150 -5.82 13.96 8.82
C ASP A 150 -4.98 14.32 7.58
N GLU A 151 -5.23 15.47 6.98
CA GLU A 151 -4.61 15.88 5.71
C GLU A 151 -3.08 16.00 5.77
N ILE A 152 -2.54 16.29 6.94
CA ILE A 152 -1.09 16.49 7.14
C ILE A 152 -0.45 15.43 8.05
N GLY A 153 -1.20 14.42 8.45
CA GLY A 153 -0.71 13.31 9.26
C GLY A 153 -0.31 13.67 10.68
N ARG A 154 -0.94 14.68 11.28
CA ARG A 154 -0.77 15.02 12.71
C ARG A 154 -1.57 14.08 13.59
N LEU A 155 -2.80 13.80 13.18
CA LEU A 155 -3.65 12.79 13.79
C LEU A 155 -3.65 11.55 12.92
N ALA A 156 -3.36 10.40 13.50
CA ALA A 156 -3.36 9.11 12.79
C ALA A 156 -3.65 7.98 13.76
N ALA A 157 -4.45 7.02 13.30
CA ALA A 157 -4.73 5.77 13.99
C ALA A 157 -4.74 4.63 12.97
N TRP A 158 -4.29 3.45 13.38
CA TRP A 158 -4.32 2.23 12.56
C TRP A 158 -4.39 0.97 13.40
N VAL A 159 -4.86 -0.09 12.78
CA VAL A 159 -4.88 -1.46 13.29
C VAL A 159 -4.11 -2.37 12.35
#